data_2da4fa0dfb35621a79e72daf0df028cf
#
_entry.id   2da4fa0dfb35621a79e72daf0df028cf
#
_cell.length_a   1.000
_cell.length_b   1.000
_cell.length_c   1.000
_cell.angle_alpha   90.00
_cell.angle_beta   90.00
_cell.angle_gamma   90.00
#
_symmetry.space_group_name_H-M   'P 1'
#
loop_
_entity.id
_entity.type
_entity.pdbx_description
1 polymer ?
#
loop_
_entity_poly.entity_id
_entity_poly.type
_entity_poly.pdbx_seq_one_letter_code
_entity_poly.pdbx_strand_id
1 'polypeptide(L)'
;MEQMKKMPLEGIRVVELATVVAAPTASRVLCAFGAEVIKVETKIGDEMRRAGEFEMVVCEDDKNPLFTIQNSGKRLTSIDLKNPDGKAAFLKLLETADVFLTNVRLPSLGRLGLDYETLHKAYPGLVYAHFSGFGPKGPDAAKPGFDSTAFWLRSGPMADWQVPGSFPFTPTYAFGDMATSSAFLSGILMAIIGKKSTGMGTFVSTSLFASGIWCNAIGVVSHQPQFGGERPNDPLRPADPFCHFYECSDGKWIGVFDNEYRRELPKFANLFGMPEIADDPRAASLEALHETDFVVEIVTRLNAIFKTRPVAEWEAFLSENNVSCERVRTIRDVSTDEQAIANGYIQKVTFKDDLEVMMPCPPMQFTEYAMRPYTSAGRLGADTDSIFRDLGYTDPEIAAMKASGAIR
;
A
#
# COMPACT_ATOMS: atom_id res chain seq x y z
N MET A 1 32.25 -16.33 -9.84
CA MET A 1 31.52 -15.03 -9.98
C MET A 1 30.06 -15.38 -10.22
N GLU A 2 29.20 -15.12 -9.24
CA GLU A 2 27.78 -15.25 -9.40
C GLU A 2 27.36 -14.27 -10.50
N GLN A 3 26.72 -14.77 -11.55
CA GLN A 3 26.26 -13.95 -12.65
C GLN A 3 25.19 -13.01 -12.09
N MET A 4 25.42 -11.69 -12.14
CA MET A 4 24.42 -10.72 -11.65
C MET A 4 23.10 -10.99 -12.36
N LYS A 5 22.06 -11.32 -11.59
CA LYS A 5 20.72 -11.54 -12.12
C LYS A 5 20.21 -10.24 -12.75
N LYS A 6 19.64 -10.33 -13.94
CA LYS A 6 18.99 -9.18 -14.61
C LYS A 6 17.80 -8.70 -13.80
N MET A 7 17.47 -7.43 -13.93
CA MET A 7 16.23 -6.88 -13.40
C MET A 7 15.17 -6.83 -14.51
N PRO A 8 13.91 -7.21 -14.24
CA PRO A 8 12.91 -7.43 -15.29
C PRO A 8 12.47 -6.16 -16.02
N LEU A 9 12.69 -4.98 -15.44
CA LEU A 9 12.27 -3.69 -15.99
C LEU A 9 13.44 -2.84 -16.49
N GLU A 10 14.61 -3.43 -16.71
CA GLU A 10 15.73 -2.72 -17.33
C GLU A 10 15.34 -2.18 -18.71
N GLY A 11 15.73 -0.93 -18.97
CA GLY A 11 15.42 -0.21 -20.20
C GLY A 11 14.05 0.51 -20.18
N ILE A 12 13.23 0.36 -19.13
CA ILE A 12 12.01 1.15 -18.93
C ILE A 12 12.38 2.44 -18.21
N ARG A 13 11.94 3.59 -18.75
CA ARG A 13 12.08 4.91 -18.11
C ARG A 13 10.74 5.45 -17.66
N VAL A 14 10.67 5.87 -16.40
CA VAL A 14 9.50 6.47 -15.78
C VAL A 14 9.83 7.91 -15.37
N VAL A 15 9.03 8.85 -15.83
CA VAL A 15 9.06 10.23 -15.33
C VAL A 15 7.91 10.39 -14.34
N GLU A 16 8.26 10.65 -13.08
CA GLU A 16 7.33 10.80 -11.98
C GLU A 16 7.16 12.27 -11.61
N LEU A 17 5.93 12.78 -11.72
CA LEU A 17 5.49 14.07 -11.16
C LEU A 17 4.43 13.79 -10.10
N ALA A 18 4.85 13.26 -8.96
CA ALA A 18 3.95 12.84 -7.89
C ALA A 18 4.56 13.10 -6.52
N THR A 19 3.69 13.20 -5.50
CA THR A 19 4.06 13.44 -4.10
C THR A 19 3.34 12.47 -3.16
N VAL A 20 3.73 12.48 -1.91
CA VAL A 20 3.19 11.71 -0.79
C VAL A 20 3.50 10.22 -0.95
N VAL A 21 2.53 9.31 -0.88
CA VAL A 21 2.80 7.87 -0.74
C VAL A 21 2.41 7.05 -1.95
N ALA A 22 1.13 6.99 -2.32
CA ALA A 22 0.60 5.95 -3.20
C ALA A 22 1.26 5.88 -4.58
N ALA A 23 1.28 6.98 -5.32
CA ALA A 23 1.87 7.03 -6.65
C ALA A 23 3.42 6.87 -6.60
N PRO A 24 4.15 7.56 -5.67
CA PRO A 24 5.57 7.34 -5.50
C PRO A 24 5.94 5.91 -5.09
N THR A 25 5.11 5.19 -4.31
CA THR A 25 5.36 3.78 -3.97
C THR A 25 5.27 2.88 -5.21
N ALA A 26 4.28 3.09 -6.09
CA ALA A 26 4.18 2.31 -7.32
C ALA A 26 5.44 2.45 -8.19
N SER A 27 5.92 3.68 -8.41
CA SER A 27 7.15 3.91 -9.16
C SER A 27 8.41 3.44 -8.42
N ARG A 28 8.42 3.45 -7.07
CA ARG A 28 9.51 2.85 -6.27
C ARG A 28 9.63 1.35 -6.54
N VAL A 29 8.51 0.63 -6.66
CA VAL A 29 8.54 -0.79 -7.01
C VAL A 29 9.07 -0.99 -8.43
N LEU A 30 8.65 -0.19 -9.41
CA LEU A 30 9.23 -0.21 -10.75
C LEU A 30 10.76 0.01 -10.71
N CYS A 31 11.22 0.99 -9.91
CA CYS A 31 12.64 1.26 -9.69
C CYS A 31 13.37 0.08 -9.05
N ALA A 32 12.76 -0.57 -8.04
CA ALA A 32 13.35 -1.72 -7.36
C ALA A 32 13.65 -2.88 -8.32
N PHE A 33 12.83 -3.03 -9.34
CA PHE A 33 12.96 -4.09 -10.35
C PHE A 33 13.57 -3.62 -11.68
N GLY A 34 14.31 -2.50 -11.67
CA GLY A 34 15.22 -2.14 -12.76
C GLY A 34 14.81 -0.95 -13.61
N ALA A 35 13.59 -0.43 -13.50
CA ALA A 35 13.23 0.78 -14.23
C ALA A 35 14.08 1.98 -13.76
N GLU A 36 14.45 2.85 -14.70
CA GLU A 36 14.97 4.17 -14.37
C GLU A 36 13.80 5.08 -14.03
N VAL A 37 13.71 5.50 -12.78
CA VAL A 37 12.67 6.43 -12.33
C VAL A 37 13.29 7.79 -12.05
N ILE A 38 12.83 8.82 -12.77
CA ILE A 38 13.21 10.19 -12.55
C ILE A 38 12.04 10.91 -11.88
N LYS A 39 12.22 11.24 -10.60
CA LYS A 39 11.24 11.99 -9.81
C LYS A 39 11.48 13.47 -9.99
N VAL A 40 10.45 14.16 -10.46
CA VAL A 40 10.43 15.60 -10.60
C VAL A 40 9.67 16.22 -9.43
N GLU A 41 10.36 17.00 -8.64
CA GLU A 41 9.80 17.71 -7.48
C GLU A 41 9.67 19.21 -7.75
N THR A 42 8.80 19.87 -7.01
CA THR A 42 8.75 21.35 -6.97
C THR A 42 9.95 21.91 -6.21
N LYS A 43 10.12 23.24 -6.22
CA LYS A 43 11.18 23.93 -5.46
C LYS A 43 11.17 23.64 -3.94
N ILE A 44 10.01 23.29 -3.39
CA ILE A 44 9.84 22.99 -1.96
C ILE A 44 9.96 21.51 -1.64
N GLY A 45 10.06 20.66 -2.67
CA GLY A 45 10.14 19.21 -2.54
C GLY A 45 8.81 18.52 -2.28
N ASP A 46 8.88 17.22 -2.10
CA ASP A 46 7.77 16.34 -1.70
C ASP A 46 7.46 16.54 -0.20
N GLU A 47 6.19 16.48 0.17
CA GLU A 47 5.74 16.58 1.58
C GLU A 47 6.35 15.51 2.47
N MET A 48 6.62 14.32 1.95
CA MET A 48 7.26 13.21 2.69
C MET A 48 8.69 13.54 3.15
N ARG A 49 9.34 14.58 2.60
CA ARG A 49 10.62 15.06 3.13
C ARG A 49 10.51 15.61 4.56
N ARG A 50 9.28 15.99 4.99
CA ARG A 50 8.97 16.58 6.31
C ARG A 50 7.96 15.77 7.10
N ALA A 51 7.51 14.62 6.59
CA ALA A 51 6.49 13.81 7.25
C ALA A 51 6.95 13.27 8.62
N GLY A 52 8.26 13.17 8.84
CA GLY A 52 8.81 12.78 10.13
C GLY A 52 8.45 13.71 11.30
N GLU A 53 8.10 14.96 11.02
CA GLU A 53 7.62 15.91 12.03
C GLU A 53 6.30 15.45 12.67
N PHE A 54 5.43 14.80 11.89
CA PHE A 54 4.15 14.26 12.38
C PHE A 54 4.32 12.86 12.97
N GLU A 55 5.23 12.07 12.42
CA GLU A 55 5.45 10.67 12.78
C GLU A 55 6.52 10.48 13.87
N MET A 56 7.11 11.56 14.35
CA MET A 56 8.24 11.53 15.30
C MET A 56 9.42 10.68 14.81
N VAL A 57 9.67 10.71 13.50
CA VAL A 57 10.76 10.01 12.81
C VAL A 57 11.71 11.04 12.23
N VAL A 58 13.01 10.70 12.16
CA VAL A 58 14.01 11.57 11.55
C VAL A 58 13.67 11.86 10.09
N CYS A 59 13.68 13.13 9.69
CA CYS A 59 13.36 13.60 8.34
C CYS A 59 14.41 14.56 7.76
N GLU A 60 15.67 14.42 8.16
CA GLU A 60 16.80 15.15 7.58
C GLU A 60 17.19 14.55 6.22
N ASP A 61 17.73 15.36 5.33
CA ASP A 61 18.31 14.87 4.06
C ASP A 61 19.35 13.78 4.33
N ASP A 62 19.33 12.73 3.51
CA ASP A 62 20.15 11.51 3.62
C ASP A 62 19.87 10.65 4.88
N LYS A 63 18.87 11.02 5.69
CA LYS A 63 18.51 10.36 6.95
C LYS A 63 16.99 10.34 7.15
N ASN A 64 16.24 10.13 6.09
CA ASN A 64 14.77 10.12 6.11
C ASN A 64 14.22 8.77 5.66
N PRO A 65 13.94 7.84 6.59
CA PRO A 65 13.41 6.53 6.23
C PRO A 65 12.03 6.60 5.58
N LEU A 66 11.14 7.52 5.99
CA LEU A 66 9.80 7.65 5.41
C LEU A 66 9.86 8.08 3.94
N PHE A 67 10.67 9.09 3.60
CA PHE A 67 10.87 9.48 2.21
C PHE A 67 11.55 8.35 1.39
N THR A 68 12.45 7.60 2.04
CA THR A 68 13.20 6.51 1.41
C THR A 68 12.31 5.33 1.03
N ILE A 69 11.26 5.00 1.81
CA ILE A 69 10.31 3.93 1.47
C ILE A 69 9.77 4.13 0.05
N GLN A 70 9.40 5.36 -0.31
CA GLN A 70 8.82 5.68 -1.61
C GLN A 70 9.85 6.06 -2.68
N ASN A 71 11.10 6.39 -2.31
CA ASN A 71 12.00 7.06 -3.25
C ASN A 71 13.41 6.46 -3.37
N SER A 72 13.71 5.38 -2.65
CA SER A 72 15.00 4.68 -2.77
C SER A 72 15.30 4.29 -4.22
N GLY A 73 16.51 4.59 -4.68
CA GLY A 73 17.02 4.26 -6.00
C GLY A 73 16.52 5.12 -7.15
N LYS A 74 15.60 6.06 -6.91
CA LYS A 74 15.17 7.04 -7.92
C LYS A 74 16.23 8.11 -8.13
N ARG A 75 16.28 8.67 -9.33
CA ARG A 75 17.00 9.91 -9.62
C ARG A 75 16.09 11.11 -9.33
N LEU A 76 16.60 12.10 -8.61
CA LEU A 76 15.82 13.21 -8.04
C LEU A 76 16.20 14.53 -8.70
N THR A 77 15.22 15.22 -9.28
CA THR A 77 15.39 16.55 -9.84
C THR A 77 14.29 17.50 -9.37
N SER A 78 14.57 18.79 -9.38
CA SER A 78 13.57 19.81 -9.09
C SER A 78 13.41 20.74 -10.30
N ILE A 79 12.16 20.85 -10.80
CA ILE A 79 11.81 21.64 -11.98
C ILE A 79 10.62 22.54 -11.65
N ASP A 80 10.74 23.83 -11.94
CA ASP A 80 9.61 24.77 -11.89
C ASP A 80 8.82 24.74 -13.20
N LEU A 81 7.72 24.02 -13.22
CA LEU A 81 6.84 23.92 -14.39
C LEU A 81 6.09 25.21 -14.74
N LYS A 82 6.16 26.24 -13.89
CA LYS A 82 5.65 27.59 -14.18
C LYS A 82 6.68 28.46 -14.93
N ASN A 83 7.95 28.11 -14.83
CA ASN A 83 9.02 28.70 -15.60
C ASN A 83 9.01 28.10 -17.02
N PRO A 84 9.01 28.90 -18.10
CA PRO A 84 8.98 28.40 -19.48
C PRO A 84 10.14 27.44 -19.80
N ASP A 85 11.36 27.74 -19.35
CA ASP A 85 12.53 26.92 -19.60
C ASP A 85 12.43 25.60 -18.81
N GLY A 86 11.93 25.63 -17.56
CA GLY A 86 11.65 24.46 -16.77
C GLY A 86 10.60 23.57 -17.42
N LYS A 87 9.52 24.16 -17.93
CA LYS A 87 8.49 23.41 -18.66
C LYS A 87 9.05 22.79 -19.95
N ALA A 88 9.84 23.52 -20.73
CA ALA A 88 10.47 23.02 -21.95
C ALA A 88 11.38 21.82 -21.64
N ALA A 89 12.18 21.90 -20.58
CA ALA A 89 13.05 20.82 -20.13
C ALA A 89 12.26 19.62 -19.64
N PHE A 90 11.14 19.80 -18.94
CA PHE A 90 10.26 18.72 -18.54
C PHE A 90 9.64 17.99 -19.74
N LEU A 91 9.20 18.71 -20.76
CA LEU A 91 8.69 18.11 -21.99
C LEU A 91 9.78 17.32 -22.72
N LYS A 92 11.01 17.85 -22.79
CA LYS A 92 12.16 17.11 -23.34
C LYS A 92 12.48 15.82 -22.55
N LEU A 93 12.28 15.85 -21.22
CA LEU A 93 12.42 14.66 -20.40
C LEU A 93 11.33 13.62 -20.73
N LEU A 94 10.08 14.06 -20.96
CA LEU A 94 8.98 13.17 -21.35
C LEU A 94 9.19 12.51 -22.72
N GLU A 95 9.90 13.12 -23.67
CA GLU A 95 10.24 12.51 -24.96
C GLU A 95 11.03 11.21 -24.79
N THR A 96 11.75 11.06 -23.68
CA THR A 96 12.59 9.89 -23.40
C THR A 96 11.87 8.83 -22.54
N ALA A 97 10.63 9.09 -22.12
CA ALA A 97 9.92 8.29 -21.14
C ALA A 97 9.03 7.20 -21.79
N ASP A 98 8.96 6.06 -21.14
CA ASP A 98 7.95 5.03 -21.40
C ASP A 98 6.66 5.29 -20.64
N VAL A 99 6.79 5.86 -19.44
CA VAL A 99 5.68 6.11 -18.52
C VAL A 99 5.80 7.51 -17.94
N PHE A 100 4.74 8.29 -18.04
CA PHE A 100 4.51 9.48 -17.21
C PHE A 100 3.58 9.14 -16.07
N LEU A 101 4.04 9.24 -14.84
CA LEU A 101 3.30 8.88 -13.63
C LEU A 101 3.03 10.14 -12.80
N THR A 102 1.76 10.38 -12.45
CA THR A 102 1.40 11.60 -11.71
C THR A 102 0.17 11.40 -10.81
N ASN A 103 0.14 12.10 -9.67
CA ASN A 103 -1.03 12.31 -8.84
C ASN A 103 -1.47 13.78 -8.75
N VAL A 104 -0.92 14.62 -9.61
CA VAL A 104 -1.36 16.00 -9.75
C VAL A 104 -2.79 16.03 -10.30
N ARG A 105 -3.65 16.88 -9.72
CA ARG A 105 -5.05 16.98 -10.12
C ARG A 105 -5.20 17.36 -11.60
N LEU A 106 -6.10 16.68 -12.32
CA LEU A 106 -6.32 16.86 -13.76
C LEU A 106 -6.50 18.33 -14.19
N PRO A 107 -7.30 19.18 -13.48
CA PRO A 107 -7.40 20.60 -13.86
C PRO A 107 -6.07 21.35 -13.78
N SER A 108 -5.16 20.94 -12.90
CA SER A 108 -3.83 21.56 -12.80
C SER A 108 -2.91 21.10 -13.94
N LEU A 109 -2.97 19.82 -14.29
CA LEU A 109 -2.27 19.28 -15.45
C LEU A 109 -2.75 19.94 -16.74
N GLY A 110 -4.07 20.14 -16.92
CA GLY A 110 -4.62 20.86 -18.07
C GLY A 110 -4.09 22.29 -18.19
N ARG A 111 -4.03 23.04 -17.08
CA ARG A 111 -3.43 24.40 -17.09
C ARG A 111 -1.95 24.42 -17.47
N LEU A 112 -1.25 23.33 -17.19
CA LEU A 112 0.16 23.18 -17.57
C LEU A 112 0.33 22.60 -18.99
N GLY A 113 -0.76 22.19 -19.68
CA GLY A 113 -0.69 21.47 -20.96
C GLY A 113 -0.03 20.10 -20.83
N LEU A 114 -0.23 19.46 -19.67
CA LEU A 114 0.26 18.13 -19.33
C LEU A 114 -0.90 17.12 -19.16
N ASP A 115 -2.09 17.45 -19.68
CA ASP A 115 -3.22 16.53 -19.76
C ASP A 115 -2.97 15.39 -20.75
N TYR A 116 -3.75 14.32 -20.61
CA TYR A 116 -3.57 13.12 -21.42
C TYR A 116 -3.72 13.40 -22.93
N GLU A 117 -4.74 14.14 -23.32
CA GLU A 117 -5.03 14.43 -24.72
C GLU A 117 -3.88 15.18 -25.38
N THR A 118 -3.32 16.17 -24.68
CA THR A 118 -2.17 16.96 -25.15
C THR A 118 -0.93 16.10 -25.28
N LEU A 119 -0.59 15.33 -24.23
CA LEU A 119 0.62 14.51 -24.23
C LEU A 119 0.51 13.29 -25.14
N HIS A 120 -0.65 12.65 -25.26
CA HIS A 120 -0.85 11.52 -26.15
C HIS A 120 -0.72 11.89 -27.63
N LYS A 121 -1.15 13.11 -27.99
CA LYS A 121 -0.95 13.64 -29.34
C LYS A 121 0.53 13.86 -29.65
N ALA A 122 1.29 14.37 -28.70
CA ALA A 122 2.72 14.63 -28.85
C ALA A 122 3.58 13.35 -28.75
N TYR A 123 3.21 12.46 -27.85
CA TYR A 123 3.95 11.25 -27.49
C TYR A 123 3.00 10.03 -27.49
N PRO A 124 2.54 9.53 -28.66
CA PRO A 124 1.52 8.48 -28.71
C PRO A 124 1.93 7.15 -28.08
N GLY A 125 3.23 6.90 -27.91
CA GLY A 125 3.77 5.73 -27.21
C GLY A 125 3.89 5.89 -25.68
N LEU A 126 3.59 7.08 -25.14
CA LEU A 126 3.72 7.33 -23.70
C LEU A 126 2.55 6.71 -22.93
N VAL A 127 2.84 5.87 -21.94
CA VAL A 127 1.86 5.42 -20.96
C VAL A 127 1.62 6.55 -19.97
N TYR A 128 0.39 7.04 -19.90
CA TYR A 128 -0.01 8.11 -18.99
C TYR A 128 -0.69 7.50 -17.77
N ALA A 129 0.02 7.42 -16.65
CA ALA A 129 -0.45 6.82 -15.42
C ALA A 129 -0.89 7.90 -14.42
N HIS A 130 -2.19 7.98 -14.14
CA HIS A 130 -2.78 8.98 -13.26
C HIS A 130 -3.41 8.35 -12.00
N PHE A 131 -3.03 8.87 -10.85
CA PHE A 131 -3.55 8.50 -9.55
C PHE A 131 -4.42 9.63 -8.97
N SER A 132 -5.54 9.28 -8.35
CA SER A 132 -6.44 10.27 -7.73
C SER A 132 -7.12 9.74 -6.46
N GLY A 133 -7.80 10.62 -5.72
CA GLY A 133 -8.61 10.21 -4.55
C GLY A 133 -9.88 9.46 -4.97
N PHE A 134 -10.66 10.04 -5.90
CA PHE A 134 -12.03 9.56 -6.20
C PHE A 134 -12.24 9.13 -7.67
N GLY A 135 -11.20 9.17 -8.49
CA GLY A 135 -11.30 8.84 -9.91
C GLY A 135 -11.44 10.08 -10.81
N PRO A 136 -11.24 9.90 -12.14
CA PRO A 136 -11.22 11.03 -13.10
C PRO A 136 -12.62 11.49 -13.54
N LYS A 137 -13.69 10.80 -13.14
CA LYS A 137 -15.07 11.06 -13.58
C LYS A 137 -16.01 11.18 -12.38
N GLY A 138 -17.19 11.72 -12.62
CA GLY A 138 -18.25 11.86 -11.62
C GLY A 138 -18.15 13.16 -10.80
N PRO A 139 -19.10 13.36 -9.86
CA PRO A 139 -19.23 14.62 -9.15
C PRO A 139 -18.04 14.97 -8.25
N ASP A 140 -17.32 13.96 -7.77
CA ASP A 140 -16.18 14.12 -6.86
C ASP A 140 -14.81 14.08 -7.58
N ALA A 141 -14.75 14.11 -8.92
CA ALA A 141 -13.50 14.00 -9.68
C ALA A 141 -12.45 15.07 -9.32
N ALA A 142 -12.89 16.27 -8.95
CA ALA A 142 -12.01 17.37 -8.53
C ALA A 142 -11.81 17.48 -7.02
N LYS A 143 -12.49 16.62 -6.23
CA LYS A 143 -12.44 16.64 -4.76
C LYS A 143 -11.06 16.19 -4.27
N PRO A 144 -10.45 16.88 -3.30
CA PRO A 144 -9.26 16.37 -2.62
C PRO A 144 -9.57 15.05 -1.93
N GLY A 145 -8.69 14.06 -2.11
CA GLY A 145 -8.83 12.75 -1.48
C GLY A 145 -7.49 12.26 -0.96
N PHE A 146 -7.51 11.78 0.28
CA PHE A 146 -6.37 11.16 0.96
C PHE A 146 -6.75 9.73 1.35
N ASP A 147 -5.80 8.96 1.82
CA ASP A 147 -5.97 7.62 2.37
C ASP A 147 -7.21 7.53 3.26
N SER A 148 -7.23 8.27 4.36
CA SER A 148 -8.33 8.25 5.33
C SER A 148 -9.68 8.62 4.72
N THR A 149 -9.75 9.65 3.86
CA THR A 149 -11.03 10.16 3.36
C THR A 149 -11.59 9.36 2.19
N ALA A 150 -10.74 8.91 1.26
CA ALA A 150 -11.18 8.27 0.03
C ALA A 150 -11.14 6.74 0.13
N PHE A 151 -10.09 6.17 0.72
CA PHE A 151 -9.98 4.72 0.88
C PHE A 151 -10.82 4.24 2.07
N TRP A 152 -10.63 4.80 3.28
CA TRP A 152 -11.25 4.28 4.49
C TRP A 152 -12.69 4.77 4.72
N LEU A 153 -12.89 6.08 4.78
CA LEU A 153 -14.21 6.64 5.12
C LEU A 153 -15.25 6.44 4.02
N ARG A 154 -14.85 6.62 2.74
CA ARG A 154 -15.81 6.59 1.64
C ARG A 154 -16.15 5.17 1.16
N SER A 155 -15.28 4.19 1.32
CA SER A 155 -15.51 2.82 0.84
C SER A 155 -16.16 1.87 1.86
N GLY A 156 -16.47 2.34 3.06
CA GLY A 156 -17.29 1.64 4.05
C GLY A 156 -16.57 0.97 5.22
N PRO A 157 -15.35 0.44 5.11
CA PRO A 157 -14.73 -0.38 6.16
C PRO A 157 -14.67 0.29 7.53
N MET A 158 -14.52 1.61 7.56
CA MET A 158 -14.43 2.37 8.81
C MET A 158 -15.71 2.25 9.67
N ALA A 159 -16.88 2.16 9.04
CA ALA A 159 -18.14 2.00 9.74
C ALA A 159 -18.43 0.52 10.06
N ASP A 160 -18.23 -0.36 9.06
CA ASP A 160 -18.67 -1.75 9.17
C ASP A 160 -17.77 -2.62 10.04
N TRP A 161 -16.48 -2.26 10.16
CA TRP A 161 -15.51 -3.06 10.94
C TRP A 161 -15.42 -2.63 12.41
N GLN A 162 -16.00 -1.52 12.78
CA GLN A 162 -16.00 -1.09 14.18
C GLN A 162 -17.11 -1.78 14.99
N VAL A 163 -16.87 -1.95 16.29
CA VAL A 163 -17.91 -2.36 17.22
C VAL A 163 -18.91 -1.21 17.37
N PRO A 164 -20.23 -1.45 17.24
CA PRO A 164 -21.25 -0.41 17.37
C PRO A 164 -21.12 0.39 18.66
N GLY A 165 -21.15 1.72 18.54
CA GLY A 165 -21.01 2.62 19.67
C GLY A 165 -19.58 2.90 20.13
N SER A 166 -18.58 2.23 19.56
CA SER A 166 -17.18 2.56 19.82
C SER A 166 -16.71 3.76 18.99
N PHE A 167 -15.60 4.37 19.41
CA PHE A 167 -14.95 5.39 18.59
C PHE A 167 -14.37 4.74 17.31
N PRO A 168 -14.49 5.36 16.13
CA PRO A 168 -13.89 4.83 14.90
C PRO A 168 -12.40 4.63 15.09
N PHE A 169 -11.89 3.46 14.67
CA PHE A 169 -10.46 3.20 14.74
C PHE A 169 -9.69 4.14 13.79
N THR A 170 -8.48 4.52 14.20
CA THR A 170 -7.59 5.28 13.33
C THR A 170 -6.71 4.29 12.56
N PRO A 171 -6.86 4.18 11.23
CA PRO A 171 -6.01 3.29 10.46
C PRO A 171 -4.55 3.76 10.51
N THR A 172 -3.64 2.81 10.39
CA THR A 172 -2.20 3.11 10.27
C THR A 172 -1.95 3.99 9.07
N TYR A 173 -0.97 4.87 9.17
CA TYR A 173 -0.59 5.81 8.12
C TYR A 173 -0.46 5.15 6.76
N ALA A 174 -1.15 5.72 5.77
CA ALA A 174 -1.05 5.37 4.37
C ALA A 174 -1.27 3.88 4.03
N PHE A 175 -2.02 3.13 4.86
CA PHE A 175 -2.33 1.72 4.55
C PHE A 175 -3.09 1.58 3.23
N GLY A 176 -4.12 2.39 3.01
CA GLY A 176 -4.88 2.41 1.76
C GLY A 176 -4.06 2.94 0.58
N ASP A 177 -3.14 3.89 0.82
CA ASP A 177 -2.17 4.32 -0.19
C ASP A 177 -1.28 3.17 -0.64
N MET A 178 -0.74 2.38 0.30
CA MET A 178 0.11 1.22 0.01
C MET A 178 -0.67 0.14 -0.74
N ALA A 179 -1.90 -0.17 -0.33
CA ALA A 179 -2.78 -1.11 -1.04
C ALA A 179 -3.07 -0.62 -2.47
N THR A 180 -3.42 0.67 -2.62
CA THR A 180 -3.72 1.27 -3.92
C THR A 180 -2.49 1.35 -4.82
N SER A 181 -1.29 1.54 -4.26
CA SER A 181 -0.05 1.55 -5.02
C SER A 181 0.18 0.23 -5.77
N SER A 182 -0.22 -0.90 -5.18
CA SER A 182 -0.11 -2.23 -5.80
C SER A 182 -1.07 -2.38 -6.99
N ALA A 183 -2.30 -1.88 -6.86
CA ALA A 183 -3.26 -1.85 -7.98
C ALA A 183 -2.78 -0.92 -9.11
N PHE A 184 -2.21 0.23 -8.75
CA PHE A 184 -1.67 1.18 -9.72
C PHE A 184 -0.45 0.62 -10.46
N LEU A 185 0.47 -0.01 -9.74
CA LEU A 185 1.60 -0.75 -10.32
C LEU A 185 1.12 -1.79 -11.33
N SER A 186 0.12 -2.60 -10.96
CA SER A 186 -0.44 -3.63 -11.84
C SER A 186 -0.99 -3.01 -13.14
N GLY A 187 -1.73 -1.92 -13.06
CA GLY A 187 -2.22 -1.18 -14.22
C GLY A 187 -1.11 -0.66 -15.12
N ILE A 188 -0.04 -0.09 -14.53
CA ILE A 188 1.13 0.40 -15.28
C ILE A 188 1.83 -0.76 -15.99
N LEU A 189 2.05 -1.89 -15.32
CA LEU A 189 2.69 -3.07 -15.93
C LEU A 189 1.86 -3.63 -17.09
N MET A 190 0.53 -3.73 -16.94
CA MET A 190 -0.36 -4.12 -18.05
C MET A 190 -0.25 -3.15 -19.23
N ALA A 191 -0.19 -1.84 -18.98
CA ALA A 191 -0.03 -0.85 -20.04
C ALA A 191 1.33 -0.94 -20.73
N ILE A 192 2.43 -1.20 -19.99
CA ILE A 192 3.76 -1.44 -20.56
C ILE A 192 3.77 -2.69 -21.45
N ILE A 193 3.12 -3.78 -21.00
CA ILE A 193 2.99 -5.00 -21.80
C ILE A 193 2.17 -4.73 -23.07
N GLY A 194 1.04 -4.03 -22.96
CA GLY A 194 0.23 -3.60 -24.08
C GLY A 194 0.99 -2.73 -25.08
N LYS A 195 1.78 -1.75 -24.59
CA LYS A 195 2.65 -0.93 -25.42
C LYS A 195 3.68 -1.77 -26.20
N LYS A 196 4.29 -2.78 -25.58
CA LYS A 196 5.24 -3.66 -26.26
C LYS A 196 4.65 -4.37 -27.48
N SER A 197 3.36 -4.69 -27.48
CA SER A 197 2.68 -5.36 -28.59
C SER A 197 2.10 -4.39 -29.63
N THR A 198 1.68 -3.19 -29.22
CA THR A 198 0.97 -2.24 -30.08
C THR A 198 1.80 -1.03 -30.51
N GLY A 199 2.88 -0.73 -29.81
CA GLY A 199 3.65 0.50 -29.95
C GLY A 199 2.96 1.74 -29.33
N MET A 200 1.69 1.59 -28.87
CA MET A 200 0.87 2.69 -28.38
C MET A 200 0.82 2.72 -26.85
N GLY A 201 0.96 3.91 -26.29
CA GLY A 201 0.65 4.17 -24.89
C GLY A 201 -0.86 4.27 -24.64
N THR A 202 -1.23 4.36 -23.37
CA THR A 202 -2.63 4.48 -22.95
C THR A 202 -2.76 5.30 -21.67
N PHE A 203 -3.97 5.76 -21.38
CA PHE A 203 -4.32 6.35 -20.09
C PHE A 203 -4.64 5.24 -19.08
N VAL A 204 -3.84 5.16 -18.02
CA VAL A 204 -4.08 4.28 -16.88
C VAL A 204 -4.52 5.14 -15.71
N SER A 205 -5.66 4.83 -15.10
CA SER A 205 -6.08 5.54 -13.89
C SER A 205 -6.46 4.58 -12.79
N THR A 206 -6.11 4.95 -11.56
CA THR A 206 -6.64 4.34 -10.35
C THR A 206 -7.00 5.41 -9.33
N SER A 207 -7.73 5.02 -8.29
CA SER A 207 -8.04 5.92 -7.19
C SER A 207 -8.10 5.18 -5.87
N LEU A 208 -7.89 5.92 -4.78
CA LEU A 208 -8.04 5.40 -3.44
C LEU A 208 -9.43 4.81 -3.21
N PHE A 209 -10.46 5.51 -3.67
CA PHE A 209 -11.84 5.04 -3.54
C PHE A 209 -12.10 3.75 -4.32
N ALA A 210 -11.62 3.64 -5.57
CA ALA A 210 -11.76 2.42 -6.36
C ALA A 210 -11.06 1.23 -5.70
N SER A 211 -9.85 1.45 -5.16
CA SER A 211 -9.12 0.41 -4.45
C SER A 211 -9.76 0.03 -3.13
N GLY A 212 -10.32 0.99 -2.38
CA GLY A 212 -11.08 0.70 -1.17
C GLY A 212 -12.31 -0.17 -1.45
N ILE A 213 -13.05 0.13 -2.54
CA ILE A 213 -14.17 -0.72 -2.99
C ILE A 213 -13.65 -2.12 -3.38
N TRP A 214 -12.55 -2.21 -4.12
CA TRP A 214 -12.00 -3.49 -4.57
C TRP A 214 -11.48 -4.35 -3.42
N CYS A 215 -10.75 -3.77 -2.48
CA CYS A 215 -10.27 -4.46 -1.28
C CYS A 215 -11.42 -4.98 -0.41
N ASN A 216 -12.56 -4.28 -0.41
CA ASN A 216 -13.76 -4.66 0.32
C ASN A 216 -14.86 -5.28 -0.58
N ALA A 217 -14.49 -5.85 -1.73
CA ALA A 217 -15.45 -6.29 -2.74
C ALA A 217 -16.49 -7.31 -2.21
N ILE A 218 -16.06 -8.25 -1.36
CA ILE A 218 -16.94 -9.24 -0.74
C ILE A 218 -17.95 -8.53 0.19
N GLY A 219 -17.48 -7.60 1.01
CA GLY A 219 -18.32 -6.78 1.88
C GLY A 219 -19.34 -5.96 1.08
N VAL A 220 -18.87 -5.27 0.03
CA VAL A 220 -19.74 -4.48 -0.86
C VAL A 220 -20.87 -5.32 -1.47
N VAL A 221 -20.60 -6.57 -1.83
CA VAL A 221 -21.62 -7.48 -2.36
C VAL A 221 -22.53 -8.00 -1.24
N SER A 222 -21.95 -8.54 -0.16
CA SER A 222 -22.71 -9.24 0.87
C SER A 222 -23.59 -8.32 1.74
N HIS A 223 -23.29 -7.03 1.82
CA HIS A 223 -24.07 -6.03 2.59
C HIS A 223 -25.17 -5.36 1.79
N GLN A 224 -25.42 -5.79 0.53
CA GLN A 224 -26.56 -5.26 -0.21
C GLN A 224 -27.89 -5.77 0.39
N PRO A 225 -28.98 -4.96 0.32
CA PRO A 225 -30.24 -5.28 0.99
C PRO A 225 -30.82 -6.65 0.64
N GLN A 226 -30.64 -7.13 -0.61
CA GLN A 226 -31.11 -8.45 -1.04
C GLN A 226 -30.38 -9.63 -0.36
N PHE A 227 -29.26 -9.38 0.31
CA PHE A 227 -28.46 -10.38 1.02
C PHE A 227 -28.46 -10.17 2.55
N GLY A 228 -29.38 -9.37 3.07
CA GLY A 228 -29.55 -9.13 4.50
C GLY A 228 -29.15 -7.73 4.98
N GLY A 229 -28.44 -6.95 4.14
CA GLY A 229 -28.07 -5.58 4.50
C GLY A 229 -26.96 -5.49 5.56
N GLU A 230 -27.08 -4.59 6.51
CA GLU A 230 -26.08 -4.31 7.54
C GLU A 230 -25.80 -5.53 8.44
N ARG A 231 -24.53 -5.74 8.76
CA ARG A 231 -24.05 -6.79 9.65
C ARG A 231 -23.13 -6.17 10.70
N PRO A 232 -23.70 -5.67 11.82
CA PRO A 232 -22.91 -5.05 12.87
C PRO A 232 -21.84 -5.98 13.41
N ASN A 233 -20.65 -5.45 13.68
CA ASN A 233 -19.56 -6.20 14.32
C ASN A 233 -19.86 -6.32 15.84
N ASP A 234 -20.59 -7.37 16.22
CA ASP A 234 -20.92 -7.69 17.63
C ASP A 234 -19.93 -8.75 18.17
N PRO A 235 -19.09 -8.42 19.17
CA PRO A 235 -18.13 -9.35 19.74
C PRO A 235 -18.75 -10.60 20.39
N LEU A 236 -20.03 -10.56 20.75
CA LEU A 236 -20.73 -11.73 21.30
C LEU A 236 -21.50 -12.52 20.25
N ARG A 237 -21.62 -11.98 19.03
CA ARG A 237 -22.37 -12.60 17.92
C ARG A 237 -21.55 -12.63 16.64
N PRO A 238 -20.28 -13.17 16.67
CA PRO A 238 -19.50 -13.35 15.45
C PRO A 238 -20.28 -14.27 14.50
N ALA A 239 -20.03 -14.14 13.21
CA ALA A 239 -20.62 -15.03 12.22
C ALA A 239 -20.31 -16.51 12.51
N ASP A 240 -19.11 -16.79 12.99
CA ASP A 240 -18.64 -18.12 13.42
C ASP A 240 -17.81 -17.95 14.70
N PRO A 241 -18.14 -18.65 15.82
CA PRO A 241 -17.37 -18.58 17.06
C PRO A 241 -15.95 -19.14 16.92
N PHE A 242 -15.67 -19.93 15.89
CA PHE A 242 -14.33 -20.47 15.60
C PHE A 242 -13.58 -19.62 14.55
N CYS A 243 -14.16 -18.52 14.11
CA CYS A 243 -13.54 -17.45 13.31
C CYS A 243 -13.62 -16.13 14.06
N HIS A 244 -12.96 -16.03 15.23
CA HIS A 244 -13.13 -14.91 16.14
C HIS A 244 -11.87 -14.63 16.97
N PHE A 245 -11.89 -13.52 17.71
CA PHE A 245 -10.82 -13.10 18.61
C PHE A 245 -11.18 -13.32 20.06
N TYR A 246 -10.21 -13.82 20.84
CA TYR A 246 -10.39 -14.09 22.27
C TYR A 246 -9.27 -13.46 23.10
N GLU A 247 -9.61 -12.85 24.22
CA GLU A 247 -8.65 -12.30 25.16
C GLU A 247 -8.14 -13.40 26.11
N CYS A 248 -6.80 -13.50 26.23
CA CYS A 248 -6.11 -14.46 27.07
C CYS A 248 -5.88 -13.94 28.50
N SER A 249 -5.37 -14.80 29.40
CA SER A 249 -5.16 -14.45 30.81
C SER A 249 -4.16 -13.31 31.03
N ASP A 250 -3.23 -13.10 30.10
CA ASP A 250 -2.23 -12.05 30.13
C ASP A 250 -2.69 -10.73 29.47
N GLY A 251 -3.99 -10.61 29.15
CA GLY A 251 -4.59 -9.44 28.52
C GLY A 251 -4.25 -9.27 27.04
N LYS A 252 -3.57 -10.24 26.44
CA LYS A 252 -3.31 -10.26 24.99
C LYS A 252 -4.41 -11.03 24.27
N TRP A 253 -4.48 -10.82 22.96
CA TRP A 253 -5.52 -11.41 22.13
C TRP A 253 -4.96 -12.46 21.18
N ILE A 254 -5.75 -13.51 20.93
CA ILE A 254 -5.51 -14.50 19.90
C ILE A 254 -6.68 -14.54 18.93
N GLY A 255 -6.39 -14.62 17.64
CA GLY A 255 -7.38 -14.92 16.60
C GLY A 255 -7.39 -16.41 16.30
N VAL A 256 -8.57 -16.99 16.22
CA VAL A 256 -8.79 -18.36 15.73
C VAL A 256 -9.59 -18.25 14.46
N PHE A 257 -9.13 -18.88 13.37
CA PHE A 257 -9.77 -18.76 12.05
C PHE A 257 -9.80 -20.11 11.33
N ASP A 258 -10.89 -20.85 11.52
CA ASP A 258 -11.15 -22.08 10.79
C ASP A 258 -12.52 -21.99 10.09
N ASN A 259 -12.53 -22.03 8.77
CA ASN A 259 -13.70 -21.67 7.95
C ASN A 259 -14.65 -22.86 7.66
N GLU A 260 -14.46 -24.00 8.30
CA GLU A 260 -15.25 -25.21 8.02
C GLU A 260 -16.10 -25.62 9.23
N TYR A 261 -16.93 -24.72 9.74
CA TYR A 261 -17.69 -24.85 10.98
C TYR A 261 -18.22 -26.26 11.25
N ARG A 262 -18.99 -26.84 10.31
CA ARG A 262 -19.62 -28.16 10.50
C ARG A 262 -18.60 -29.30 10.64
N ARG A 263 -17.53 -29.25 9.86
CA ARG A 263 -16.48 -30.26 9.89
C ARG A 263 -15.66 -30.16 11.18
N GLU A 264 -15.37 -28.95 11.60
CA GLU A 264 -14.47 -28.68 12.72
C GLU A 264 -15.20 -28.63 14.06
N LEU A 265 -16.53 -28.49 14.11
CA LEU A 265 -17.32 -28.40 15.34
C LEU A 265 -17.01 -29.52 16.33
N PRO A 266 -16.98 -30.84 15.97
CA PRO A 266 -16.67 -31.89 16.92
C PRO A 266 -15.25 -31.81 17.51
N LYS A 267 -14.29 -31.40 16.69
CA LYS A 267 -12.91 -31.17 17.12
C LYS A 267 -12.82 -29.99 18.09
N PHE A 268 -13.40 -28.85 17.78
CA PHE A 268 -13.42 -27.70 18.67
C PHE A 268 -14.18 -27.94 19.96
N ALA A 269 -15.32 -28.63 19.89
CA ALA A 269 -16.11 -29.02 21.04
C ALA A 269 -15.27 -29.82 22.04
N ASN A 270 -14.55 -30.82 21.56
CA ASN A 270 -13.66 -31.65 22.40
C ASN A 270 -12.44 -30.84 22.90
N LEU A 271 -11.81 -30.08 22.02
CA LEU A 271 -10.58 -29.29 22.32
C LEU A 271 -10.81 -28.29 23.45
N PHE A 272 -11.98 -27.64 23.45
CA PHE A 272 -12.36 -26.65 24.44
C PHE A 272 -13.20 -27.23 25.61
N GLY A 273 -13.32 -28.53 25.72
CA GLY A 273 -14.02 -29.17 26.83
C GLY A 273 -15.54 -28.94 26.84
N MET A 274 -16.13 -28.83 25.67
CA MET A 274 -17.57 -28.64 25.45
C MET A 274 -18.15 -29.72 24.52
N PRO A 275 -17.85 -31.04 24.75
CA PRO A 275 -18.19 -32.09 23.80
C PRO A 275 -19.71 -32.16 23.50
N GLU A 276 -20.56 -31.73 24.42
CA GLU A 276 -22.01 -31.73 24.27
C GLU A 276 -22.52 -30.82 23.16
N ILE A 277 -21.75 -29.78 22.74
CA ILE A 277 -22.20 -28.89 21.66
C ILE A 277 -22.10 -29.56 20.29
N ALA A 278 -21.31 -30.62 20.14
CA ALA A 278 -21.14 -31.29 18.86
C ALA A 278 -22.44 -31.96 18.36
N ASP A 279 -23.28 -32.41 19.28
CA ASP A 279 -24.55 -33.07 19.01
C ASP A 279 -25.78 -32.18 19.32
N ASP A 280 -25.56 -30.92 19.73
CA ASP A 280 -26.64 -29.99 20.01
C ASP A 280 -27.30 -29.50 18.70
N PRO A 281 -28.62 -29.70 18.52
CA PRO A 281 -29.30 -29.22 17.32
C PRO A 281 -29.15 -27.71 17.07
N ARG A 282 -28.96 -26.89 18.12
CA ARG A 282 -28.74 -25.47 18.02
C ARG A 282 -27.38 -25.11 17.43
N ALA A 283 -26.41 -26.07 17.49
CA ALA A 283 -25.10 -25.94 16.90
C ALA A 283 -24.96 -26.64 15.54
N ALA A 284 -26.01 -27.20 14.99
CA ALA A 284 -25.97 -28.00 13.76
C ALA A 284 -25.55 -27.17 12.51
N SER A 285 -25.72 -25.86 12.54
CA SER A 285 -25.25 -24.94 11.50
C SER A 285 -25.05 -23.52 12.06
N LEU A 286 -24.32 -22.67 11.33
CA LEU A 286 -24.20 -21.24 11.69
C LEU A 286 -25.56 -20.57 11.75
N GLU A 287 -26.48 -20.92 10.85
CA GLU A 287 -27.87 -20.41 10.85
C GLU A 287 -28.59 -20.77 12.15
N ALA A 288 -28.58 -22.06 12.55
CA ALA A 288 -29.20 -22.51 13.80
C ALA A 288 -28.59 -21.86 15.05
N LEU A 289 -27.28 -21.60 15.05
CA LEU A 289 -26.60 -20.85 16.11
C LEU A 289 -27.20 -19.44 16.31
N HIS A 290 -27.43 -18.74 15.22
CA HIS A 290 -27.92 -17.36 15.24
C HIS A 290 -29.43 -17.28 15.50
N GLU A 291 -30.22 -18.18 14.95
CA GLU A 291 -31.67 -18.25 15.18
C GLU A 291 -32.05 -18.50 16.65
N THR A 292 -31.19 -19.26 17.36
CA THR A 292 -31.43 -19.64 18.76
C THR A 292 -30.61 -18.80 19.75
N ASP A 293 -29.83 -17.83 19.31
CA ASP A 293 -28.85 -17.10 20.12
C ASP A 293 -27.81 -17.98 20.83
N PHE A 294 -27.66 -19.23 20.40
CA PHE A 294 -26.72 -20.18 21.01
C PHE A 294 -25.26 -19.78 20.80
N VAL A 295 -24.98 -19.00 19.75
CA VAL A 295 -23.66 -18.39 19.50
C VAL A 295 -23.18 -17.58 20.71
N VAL A 296 -24.05 -16.85 21.38
CA VAL A 296 -23.72 -16.03 22.57
C VAL A 296 -23.27 -16.90 23.75
N GLU A 297 -23.96 -18.04 23.96
CA GLU A 297 -23.55 -19.01 24.99
C GLU A 297 -22.17 -19.58 24.71
N ILE A 298 -21.93 -20.05 23.46
CA ILE A 298 -20.64 -20.61 23.05
C ILE A 298 -19.52 -19.57 23.18
N VAL A 299 -19.70 -18.36 22.67
CA VAL A 299 -18.69 -17.29 22.76
C VAL A 299 -18.42 -16.90 24.21
N THR A 300 -19.44 -16.85 25.06
CA THR A 300 -19.26 -16.57 26.49
C THR A 300 -18.41 -17.63 27.16
N ARG A 301 -18.64 -18.91 26.86
CA ARG A 301 -17.84 -20.03 27.37
C ARG A 301 -16.40 -19.99 26.84
N LEU A 302 -16.21 -19.73 25.55
CA LEU A 302 -14.89 -19.61 24.94
C LEU A 302 -14.10 -18.43 25.55
N ASN A 303 -14.73 -17.28 25.77
CA ASN A 303 -14.12 -16.15 26.49
C ASN A 303 -13.59 -16.56 27.88
N ALA A 304 -14.35 -17.35 28.63
CA ALA A 304 -13.93 -17.85 29.93
C ALA A 304 -12.76 -18.85 29.81
N ILE A 305 -12.81 -19.73 28.81
CA ILE A 305 -11.76 -20.73 28.55
C ILE A 305 -10.45 -20.05 28.16
N PHE A 306 -10.48 -19.10 27.21
CA PHE A 306 -9.26 -18.40 26.78
C PHE A 306 -8.61 -17.57 27.91
N LYS A 307 -9.36 -17.11 28.89
CA LYS A 307 -8.84 -16.46 30.12
C LYS A 307 -8.07 -17.41 31.06
N THR A 308 -8.02 -18.72 30.80
CA THR A 308 -7.33 -19.68 31.68
C THR A 308 -5.84 -19.80 31.42
N ARG A 309 -5.32 -19.34 30.28
CA ARG A 309 -3.91 -19.43 29.89
C ARG A 309 -3.41 -18.15 29.22
N PRO A 310 -2.10 -17.83 29.26
CA PRO A 310 -1.53 -16.73 28.49
C PRO A 310 -1.51 -17.05 26.98
N VAL A 311 -1.42 -16.01 26.15
CA VAL A 311 -1.51 -16.14 24.70
C VAL A 311 -0.49 -17.10 24.09
N ALA A 312 0.74 -17.14 24.60
CA ALA A 312 1.79 -18.02 24.08
C ALA A 312 1.47 -19.52 24.30
N GLU A 313 0.85 -19.87 25.42
CA GLU A 313 0.43 -21.24 25.67
C GLU A 313 -0.75 -21.64 24.80
N TRP A 314 -1.71 -20.73 24.56
CA TRP A 314 -2.81 -20.97 23.64
C TRP A 314 -2.33 -21.15 22.20
N GLU A 315 -1.42 -20.30 21.74
CA GLU A 315 -0.85 -20.38 20.39
C GLU A 315 -0.14 -21.72 20.18
N ALA A 316 0.68 -22.17 21.13
CA ALA A 316 1.33 -23.47 21.06
C ALA A 316 0.30 -24.63 21.05
N PHE A 317 -0.65 -24.63 21.99
CA PHE A 317 -1.67 -25.66 22.12
C PHE A 317 -2.55 -25.77 20.86
N LEU A 318 -3.00 -24.66 20.31
CA LEU A 318 -3.84 -24.66 19.12
C LEU A 318 -3.06 -25.10 17.88
N SER A 319 -1.81 -24.65 17.74
CA SER A 319 -0.92 -25.07 16.64
C SER A 319 -0.61 -26.57 16.67
N GLU A 320 -0.33 -27.15 17.85
CA GLU A 320 -0.13 -28.60 18.02
C GLU A 320 -1.37 -29.41 17.64
N ASN A 321 -2.56 -28.82 17.77
CA ASN A 321 -3.83 -29.42 17.37
C ASN A 321 -4.29 -29.06 15.95
N ASN A 322 -3.40 -28.49 15.12
CA ASN A 322 -3.70 -28.07 13.75
C ASN A 322 -4.92 -27.13 13.66
N VAL A 323 -5.00 -26.15 14.56
CA VAL A 323 -5.96 -25.06 14.50
C VAL A 323 -5.26 -23.83 13.95
N SER A 324 -5.84 -23.20 12.94
CA SER A 324 -5.34 -21.95 12.39
C SER A 324 -5.55 -20.82 13.41
N CYS A 325 -4.47 -20.36 14.00
CA CYS A 325 -4.50 -19.29 14.99
C CYS A 325 -3.24 -18.42 14.91
N GLU A 326 -3.34 -17.20 15.39
CA GLU A 326 -2.21 -16.27 15.54
C GLU A 326 -2.52 -15.29 16.68
N ARG A 327 -1.53 -14.97 17.50
CA ARG A 327 -1.64 -13.87 18.46
C ARG A 327 -1.72 -12.52 17.75
N VAL A 328 -2.50 -11.61 18.29
CA VAL A 328 -2.53 -10.24 17.77
C VAL A 328 -1.21 -9.54 18.09
N ARG A 329 -0.45 -9.17 17.05
CA ARG A 329 0.85 -8.51 17.15
C ARG A 329 0.71 -7.01 16.95
N THR A 330 1.63 -6.25 17.55
CA THR A 330 1.77 -4.83 17.23
C THR A 330 2.64 -4.63 15.98
N ILE A 331 2.52 -3.48 15.32
CA ILE A 331 3.39 -3.12 14.19
C ILE A 331 4.88 -3.12 14.59
N ARG A 332 5.17 -2.78 15.84
CA ARG A 332 6.53 -2.83 16.38
C ARG A 332 7.12 -4.24 16.34
N ASP A 333 6.33 -5.26 16.65
CA ASP A 333 6.78 -6.65 16.70
C ASP A 333 7.25 -7.14 15.31
N VAL A 334 6.68 -6.61 14.23
CA VAL A 334 7.05 -6.99 12.85
C VAL A 334 8.50 -6.66 12.52
N SER A 335 9.07 -5.60 13.10
CA SER A 335 10.47 -5.20 12.83
C SER A 335 11.51 -6.20 13.31
N THR A 336 11.13 -7.14 14.20
CA THR A 336 11.99 -8.19 14.74
C THR A 336 11.45 -9.60 14.48
N ASP A 337 10.43 -9.71 13.64
CA ASP A 337 9.79 -10.98 13.33
C ASP A 337 10.73 -11.88 12.52
N GLU A 338 11.03 -13.08 13.04
CA GLU A 338 11.97 -14.03 12.44
C GLU A 338 11.49 -14.51 11.06
N GLN A 339 10.18 -14.71 10.88
CA GLN A 339 9.61 -15.13 9.61
C GLN A 339 9.73 -14.03 8.56
N ALA A 340 9.50 -12.77 8.94
CA ALA A 340 9.67 -11.62 8.06
C ALA A 340 11.14 -11.43 7.65
N ILE A 341 12.06 -11.60 8.59
CA ILE A 341 13.51 -11.52 8.34
C ILE A 341 13.97 -12.66 7.44
N ALA A 342 13.59 -13.90 7.75
CA ALA A 342 13.98 -15.10 6.99
C ALA A 342 13.51 -15.06 5.53
N ASN A 343 12.35 -14.46 5.28
CA ASN A 343 11.80 -14.27 3.93
C ASN A 343 12.29 -12.98 3.25
N GLY A 344 13.07 -12.12 3.91
CA GLY A 344 13.50 -10.85 3.35
C GLY A 344 12.37 -9.84 3.12
N TYR A 345 11.26 -9.95 3.85
CA TYR A 345 10.15 -9.00 3.78
C TYR A 345 10.51 -7.66 4.42
N ILE A 346 11.46 -7.69 5.33
CA ILE A 346 12.09 -6.53 5.93
C ILE A 346 13.61 -6.64 5.79
N GLN A 347 14.27 -5.51 5.64
CA GLN A 347 15.72 -5.45 5.45
C GLN A 347 16.30 -4.31 6.28
N LYS A 348 17.46 -4.55 6.89
CA LYS A 348 18.21 -3.50 7.58
C LYS A 348 18.80 -2.54 6.57
N VAL A 349 18.58 -1.26 6.75
CA VAL A 349 19.15 -0.17 5.96
C VAL A 349 19.88 0.78 6.89
N THR A 350 21.13 1.09 6.54
CA THR A 350 21.94 2.06 7.30
C THR A 350 21.86 3.41 6.59
N PHE A 351 21.43 4.42 7.31
CA PHE A 351 21.41 5.81 6.89
C PHE A 351 22.65 6.54 7.38
N LYS A 352 22.77 7.82 7.05
CA LYS A 352 23.81 8.70 7.57
C LYS A 352 23.85 8.66 9.12
N ASP A 353 25.05 8.86 9.68
CA ASP A 353 25.33 8.79 11.13
C ASP A 353 24.97 7.42 11.75
N ASP A 354 25.17 6.35 10.98
CA ASP A 354 24.99 4.95 11.41
C ASP A 354 23.55 4.64 11.93
N LEU A 355 22.54 5.43 11.50
CA LEU A 355 21.16 5.13 11.84
C LEU A 355 20.69 3.87 11.10
N GLU A 356 20.51 2.80 11.84
CA GLU A 356 19.98 1.54 11.32
C GLU A 356 18.45 1.49 11.46
N VAL A 357 17.76 1.15 10.36
CA VAL A 357 16.30 1.01 10.32
C VAL A 357 15.92 -0.28 9.59
N MET A 358 14.97 -1.03 10.15
CA MET A 358 14.37 -2.17 9.45
C MET A 358 13.32 -1.65 8.49
N MET A 359 13.58 -1.75 7.20
CA MET A 359 12.75 -1.20 6.13
C MET A 359 11.92 -2.32 5.47
N PRO A 360 10.60 -2.14 5.26
CA PRO A 360 9.78 -3.10 4.54
C PRO A 360 10.17 -3.13 3.05
N CYS A 361 10.27 -4.34 2.49
CA CYS A 361 10.59 -4.55 1.08
C CYS A 361 9.32 -4.67 0.23
N PRO A 362 9.39 -4.39 -1.09
CA PRO A 362 8.33 -4.80 -2.00
C PRO A 362 8.01 -6.29 -1.84
N PRO A 363 6.71 -6.69 -1.74
CA PRO A 363 6.33 -8.05 -1.34
C PRO A 363 6.44 -9.09 -2.46
N MET A 364 7.20 -8.79 -3.52
CA MET A 364 7.40 -9.69 -4.65
C MET A 364 8.83 -10.24 -4.65
N GLN A 365 8.96 -11.54 -4.84
CA GLN A 365 10.24 -12.25 -4.94
C GLN A 365 10.29 -13.05 -6.23
N PHE A 366 11.46 -13.11 -6.85
CA PHE A 366 11.69 -13.83 -8.08
C PHE A 366 12.94 -14.73 -7.96
N THR A 367 12.86 -15.92 -8.50
CA THR A 367 14.00 -16.85 -8.55
C THR A 367 15.08 -16.39 -9.55
N GLU A 368 14.68 -15.79 -10.68
CA GLU A 368 15.57 -15.46 -11.80
C GLU A 368 15.92 -13.97 -11.91
N TYR A 369 15.23 -13.10 -11.14
CA TYR A 369 15.46 -11.66 -11.18
C TYR A 369 15.96 -11.13 -9.84
N ALA A 370 16.81 -10.10 -9.92
CA ALA A 370 17.23 -9.36 -8.74
C ALA A 370 16.30 -8.18 -8.44
N MET A 371 16.22 -7.83 -7.18
CA MET A 371 15.66 -6.57 -6.71
C MET A 371 16.82 -5.64 -6.30
N ARG A 372 16.74 -4.38 -6.69
CA ARG A 372 17.71 -3.36 -6.28
C ARG A 372 17.65 -3.19 -4.75
N PRO A 373 18.77 -3.26 -4.03
CA PRO A 373 18.80 -3.04 -2.60
C PRO A 373 18.38 -1.61 -2.25
N TYR A 374 17.94 -1.41 -1.02
CA TYR A 374 17.67 -0.07 -0.51
C TYR A 374 18.94 0.78 -0.49
N THR A 375 18.76 2.03 -0.89
CA THR A 375 19.72 3.12 -0.67
C THR A 375 18.96 4.29 -0.08
N SER A 376 19.59 5.10 0.78
CA SER A 376 18.98 6.34 1.25
C SER A 376 18.60 7.21 0.05
N ALA A 377 17.39 7.76 0.06
CA ALA A 377 16.98 8.70 -0.98
C ALA A 377 17.72 10.04 -0.80
N GLY A 378 18.23 10.56 -1.90
CA GLY A 378 19.06 11.77 -1.89
C GLY A 378 18.29 13.07 -1.58
N ARG A 379 19.05 14.16 -1.53
CA ARG A 379 18.53 15.51 -1.34
C ARG A 379 17.66 15.94 -2.51
N LEU A 380 16.88 16.98 -2.28
CA LEU A 380 16.12 17.64 -3.36
C LEU A 380 17.05 18.10 -4.48
N GLY A 381 16.80 17.62 -5.70
CA GLY A 381 17.61 17.96 -6.87
C GLY A 381 19.00 17.30 -6.92
N ALA A 382 19.25 16.26 -6.14
CA ALA A 382 20.56 15.61 -6.05
C ALA A 382 21.13 15.18 -7.40
N ASP A 383 20.27 14.79 -8.33
CA ASP A 383 20.67 14.26 -9.64
C ASP A 383 20.38 15.24 -10.80
N THR A 384 19.99 16.47 -10.50
CA THR A 384 19.59 17.45 -11.53
C THR A 384 20.65 17.59 -12.61
N ASP A 385 21.89 17.84 -12.25
CA ASP A 385 22.95 18.08 -13.24
C ASP A 385 23.19 16.87 -14.14
N SER A 386 23.21 15.67 -13.57
CA SER A 386 23.40 14.43 -14.34
C SER A 386 22.21 14.16 -15.27
N ILE A 387 20.96 14.37 -14.79
CA ILE A 387 19.76 14.20 -15.61
C ILE A 387 19.77 15.15 -16.80
N PHE A 388 20.14 16.42 -16.58
CA PHE A 388 20.15 17.42 -17.64
C PHE A 388 21.29 17.20 -18.64
N ARG A 389 22.46 16.73 -18.19
CA ARG A 389 23.53 16.32 -19.13
C ARG A 389 23.09 15.12 -20.00
N ASP A 390 22.39 14.16 -19.43
CA ASP A 390 21.83 13.02 -20.18
C ASP A 390 20.80 13.47 -21.24
N LEU A 391 20.11 14.57 -20.99
CA LEU A 391 19.20 15.25 -21.94
C LEU A 391 19.93 16.10 -22.99
N GLY A 392 21.26 16.19 -22.91
CA GLY A 392 22.11 16.93 -23.87
C GLY A 392 22.26 18.43 -23.58
N TYR A 393 21.95 18.88 -22.36
CA TYR A 393 22.24 20.25 -21.92
C TYR A 393 23.73 20.36 -21.54
N THR A 394 24.32 21.46 -21.90
CA THR A 394 25.70 21.81 -21.50
C THR A 394 25.74 22.37 -20.08
N ASP A 395 26.91 22.29 -19.41
CA ASP A 395 27.06 22.87 -18.07
C ASP A 395 26.73 24.38 -17.98
N PRO A 396 27.07 25.24 -18.97
CA PRO A 396 26.61 26.61 -18.99
C PRO A 396 25.08 26.78 -19.05
N GLU A 397 24.38 25.94 -19.84
CA GLU A 397 22.92 25.97 -19.92
C GLU A 397 22.28 25.54 -18.60
N ILE A 398 22.79 24.46 -17.97
CA ILE A 398 22.34 24.00 -16.63
C ILE A 398 22.54 25.12 -15.61
N ALA A 399 23.69 25.80 -15.62
CA ALA A 399 23.96 26.91 -14.71
C ALA A 399 23.00 28.09 -14.93
N ALA A 400 22.70 28.43 -16.20
CA ALA A 400 21.73 29.45 -16.54
C ALA A 400 20.31 29.11 -16.08
N MET A 401 19.89 27.86 -16.26
CA MET A 401 18.58 27.37 -15.79
C MET A 401 18.47 27.37 -14.26
N LYS A 402 19.54 27.06 -13.52
CA LYS A 402 19.59 27.21 -12.07
C LYS A 402 19.49 28.71 -11.67
N ALA A 403 20.23 29.59 -12.33
CA ALA A 403 20.20 31.03 -12.07
C ALA A 403 18.81 31.64 -12.31
N SER A 404 18.10 31.20 -13.36
CA SER A 404 16.71 31.62 -13.65
C SER A 404 15.68 30.98 -12.72
N GLY A 405 16.08 30.01 -11.91
CA GLY A 405 15.20 29.25 -11.05
C GLY A 405 14.28 28.26 -11.79
N ALA A 406 14.60 27.91 -13.02
CA ALA A 406 13.88 26.87 -13.78
C ALA A 406 14.09 25.48 -13.19
N ILE A 407 15.30 25.21 -12.67
CA ILE A 407 15.70 23.97 -12.01
C ILE A 407 16.48 24.28 -10.73
N ARG A 408 16.65 23.24 -9.89
CA ARG A 408 17.45 23.32 -8.66
C ARG A 408 18.46 22.18 -8.58
#